data_029a2166fc302c5702716dcdf4983e95
#
_entry.id   029a2166fc302c5702716dcdf4983e95
#
_cell.length_a   1.000
_cell.length_b   1.000
_cell.length_c   1.000
_cell.angle_alpha   90.00
_cell.angle_beta   90.00
_cell.angle_gamma   90.00
#
_symmetry.space_group_name_H-M   'P 1'
#
loop_
_entity.id
_entity.type
_entity.pdbx_description
1 polymer ?
#
loop_
_entity_poly.entity_id
_entity_poly.type
_entity_poly.pdbx_seq_one_letter_code
_entity_poly.pdbx_strand_id
1 'polypeptide(L)'
;MSGELNIKEENLGDSIEVYLDGEVDIYTSQRLKDKLYGIIEKNQLDLRINCRDLSYIDSTGLGIFVGALKKAKQNGKSIYISELKENIKKLFMITGLDKLFIIEE
;
A
#
# COMPACT_ATOMS: atom_id res chain seq x y z
N MET A 1 -10.18 19.43 6.84
CA MET A 1 -10.67 18.61 5.78
C MET A 1 -9.58 17.75 5.20
N SER A 2 -9.84 16.55 5.02
CA SER A 2 -8.89 15.59 4.49
C SER A 2 -9.69 14.56 3.72
N GLY A 3 -9.08 13.46 3.42
CA GLY A 3 -9.82 12.37 2.86
C GLY A 3 -9.86 12.33 1.36
N GLU A 4 -8.87 12.91 0.73
CA GLU A 4 -8.74 12.78 -0.72
C GLU A 4 -7.68 11.77 -1.05
N LEU A 5 -8.07 10.74 -1.81
CA LEU A 5 -7.15 9.71 -2.25
C LEU A 5 -7.58 9.22 -3.61
N ASN A 6 -6.67 9.29 -4.57
CA ASN A 6 -6.85 8.67 -5.88
C ASN A 6 -6.05 7.39 -5.92
N ILE A 7 -6.67 6.34 -6.42
CA ILE A 7 -6.03 5.02 -6.50
C ILE A 7 -6.13 4.57 -7.95
N LYS A 8 -4.98 4.32 -8.56
CA LYS A 8 -4.91 3.80 -9.93
C LYS A 8 -4.20 2.47 -9.89
N GLU A 9 -4.57 1.57 -10.79
CA GLU A 9 -3.88 0.29 -10.87
C GLU A 9 -3.46 0.02 -12.31
N GLU A 10 -2.37 -0.71 -12.44
CA GLU A 10 -1.82 -1.07 -13.73
C GLU A 10 -1.33 -2.50 -13.66
N ASN A 11 -1.79 -3.34 -14.60
CA ASN A 11 -1.34 -4.72 -14.66
C ASN A 11 -0.07 -4.77 -15.49
N LEU A 12 1.04 -5.17 -14.87
CA LEU A 12 2.35 -5.25 -15.51
C LEU A 12 2.69 -6.66 -15.99
N GLY A 13 1.75 -7.59 -15.90
CA GLY A 13 1.95 -8.97 -16.32
C GLY A 13 2.32 -9.87 -15.16
N ASP A 14 3.44 -9.60 -14.50
CA ASP A 14 3.91 -10.40 -13.37
C ASP A 14 3.59 -9.75 -12.01
N SER A 15 3.09 -8.54 -12.04
CA SER A 15 2.69 -7.82 -10.82
C SER A 15 1.61 -6.81 -11.16
N ILE A 16 0.93 -6.33 -10.13
CA ILE A 16 -0.02 -5.23 -10.25
C ILE A 16 0.59 -4.03 -9.53
N GLU A 17 0.72 -2.91 -10.22
CA GLU A 17 1.18 -1.69 -9.59
C GLU A 17 -0.01 -0.81 -9.23
N VAL A 18 -0.03 -0.33 -7.99
CA VAL A 18 -1.07 0.55 -7.47
C VAL A 18 -0.42 1.88 -7.12
N TYR A 19 -0.96 2.95 -7.69
CA TYR A 19 -0.47 4.31 -7.46
C TYR A 19 -1.40 4.99 -6.49
N LEU A 20 -0.85 5.49 -5.38
CA LEU A 20 -1.61 6.22 -4.37
C LEU A 20 -1.26 7.70 -4.47
N ASP A 21 -2.30 8.53 -4.61
CA ASP A 21 -2.13 9.98 -4.73
C ASP A 21 -3.05 10.63 -3.72
N GLY A 22 -2.46 11.22 -2.68
CA GLY A 22 -3.22 11.92 -1.65
C GLY A 22 -2.93 11.45 -0.26
N GLU A 23 -3.97 11.21 0.52
CA GLU A 23 -3.86 10.91 1.95
C GLU A 23 -4.62 9.64 2.30
N VAL A 24 -4.00 8.82 3.15
CA VAL A 24 -4.66 7.64 3.72
C VAL A 24 -4.96 7.95 5.19
N ASP A 25 -6.23 8.17 5.48
CA ASP A 25 -6.70 8.52 6.82
C ASP A 25 -8.02 7.80 7.08
N ILE A 26 -8.70 8.18 8.17
CA ILE A 26 -9.94 7.49 8.54
C ILE A 26 -11.04 7.65 7.50
N TYR A 27 -10.96 8.66 6.63
CA TYR A 27 -11.99 8.90 5.63
C TYR A 27 -11.74 8.13 4.34
N THR A 28 -10.49 7.81 4.03
CA THR A 28 -10.12 7.12 2.78
C THR A 28 -9.75 5.67 2.99
N SER A 29 -9.50 5.26 4.24
CA SER A 29 -8.94 3.95 4.54
C SER A 29 -9.80 2.79 4.06
N GLN A 30 -11.13 2.90 4.21
CA GLN A 30 -12.00 1.80 3.80
C GLN A 30 -11.93 1.58 2.29
N ARG A 31 -11.90 2.68 1.53
CA ARG A 31 -11.81 2.58 0.07
C ARG A 31 -10.47 1.97 -0.36
N LEU A 32 -9.40 2.34 0.34
CA LEU A 32 -8.09 1.75 0.07
C LEU A 32 -8.10 0.25 0.39
N LYS A 33 -8.67 -0.12 1.52
CA LYS A 33 -8.75 -1.52 1.93
C LYS A 33 -9.49 -2.34 0.88
N ASP A 34 -10.67 -1.87 0.48
CA ASP A 34 -11.48 -2.58 -0.51
C ASP A 34 -10.71 -2.76 -1.81
N LYS A 35 -10.01 -1.73 -2.23
CA LYS A 35 -9.27 -1.77 -3.49
C LYS A 35 -8.10 -2.74 -3.41
N LEU A 36 -7.27 -2.63 -2.38
CA LEU A 36 -6.10 -3.51 -2.24
C LEU A 36 -6.51 -4.97 -2.07
N TYR A 37 -7.47 -5.21 -1.19
CA TYR A 37 -7.93 -6.59 -0.95
C TYR A 37 -8.54 -7.19 -2.20
N GLY A 38 -9.33 -6.40 -2.92
CA GLY A 38 -9.92 -6.86 -4.17
C GLY A 38 -8.88 -7.22 -5.22
N ILE A 39 -7.85 -6.39 -5.36
CA ILE A 39 -6.77 -6.66 -6.30
C ILE A 39 -6.05 -7.95 -5.94
N ILE A 40 -5.73 -8.13 -4.66
CA ILE A 40 -4.98 -9.30 -4.20
C ILE A 40 -5.80 -10.58 -4.42
N GLU A 41 -7.08 -10.54 -4.11
CA GLU A 41 -7.94 -11.71 -4.24
C GLU A 41 -8.16 -12.08 -5.70
N LYS A 42 -8.22 -11.09 -6.57
CA LYS A 42 -8.56 -11.32 -7.97
C LYS A 42 -7.37 -11.79 -8.80
N ASN A 43 -6.18 -11.30 -8.52
CA ASN A 43 -5.07 -11.44 -9.46
C ASN A 43 -4.03 -12.47 -9.06
N GLN A 44 -3.81 -12.71 -7.78
CA GLN A 44 -2.78 -13.62 -7.27
C GLN A 44 -1.40 -13.34 -7.88
N LEU A 45 -1.05 -12.07 -7.92
CA LEU A 45 0.24 -11.59 -8.39
C LEU A 45 0.89 -10.78 -7.26
N ASP A 46 2.19 -10.54 -7.38
CA ASP A 46 2.84 -9.61 -6.49
C ASP A 46 2.22 -8.24 -6.66
N LEU A 47 2.14 -7.50 -5.57
CA LEU A 47 1.57 -6.16 -5.54
C LEU A 47 2.69 -5.16 -5.34
N ARG A 48 2.68 -4.11 -6.13
CA ARG A 48 3.63 -3.02 -6.01
C ARG A 48 2.85 -1.75 -5.68
N ILE A 49 3.11 -1.17 -4.52
CA ILE A 49 2.42 0.07 -4.11
C ILE A 49 3.38 1.22 -4.30
N ASN A 50 3.04 2.09 -5.24
CA ASN A 50 3.83 3.26 -5.56
C ASN A 50 3.33 4.43 -4.71
N CYS A 51 4.20 4.92 -3.82
CA CYS A 51 3.85 5.95 -2.84
C CYS A 51 4.42 7.31 -3.19
N ARG A 52 4.79 7.51 -4.45
CA ARG A 52 5.39 8.78 -4.87
C ARG A 52 4.53 9.99 -4.51
N ASP A 53 3.23 9.87 -4.73
CA ASP A 53 2.30 10.98 -4.50
C ASP A 53 1.48 10.80 -3.24
N LEU A 54 1.87 9.86 -2.38
CA LEU A 54 1.24 9.67 -1.09
C LEU A 54 1.85 10.68 -0.12
N SER A 55 1.02 11.59 0.40
CA SER A 55 1.50 12.69 1.24
C SER A 55 1.27 12.43 2.73
N TYR A 56 0.37 11.53 3.08
CA TYR A 56 0.02 11.29 4.48
C TYR A 56 -0.53 9.88 4.65
N ILE A 57 -0.16 9.25 5.75
CA ILE A 57 -0.74 7.99 6.17
C ILE A 57 -0.70 7.92 7.70
N ASP A 58 -1.78 7.47 8.31
CA ASP A 58 -1.85 7.30 9.76
C ASP A 58 -1.84 5.82 10.11
N SER A 59 -2.01 5.52 11.41
CA SER A 59 -1.95 4.13 11.88
C SER A 59 -3.03 3.25 11.28
N THR A 60 -4.20 3.84 10.97
CA THR A 60 -5.28 3.10 10.32
C THR A 60 -4.83 2.63 8.94
N GLY A 61 -4.19 3.53 8.18
CA GLY A 61 -3.67 3.20 6.86
C GLY A 61 -2.55 2.17 6.92
N LEU A 62 -1.65 2.32 7.88
CA LEU A 62 -0.58 1.33 8.05
C LEU A 62 -1.15 -0.05 8.34
N GLY A 63 -2.22 -0.11 9.16
CA GLY A 63 -2.88 -1.38 9.45
C GLY A 63 -3.48 -2.02 8.21
N ILE A 64 -3.98 -1.21 7.28
CA ILE A 64 -4.51 -1.73 6.02
C ILE A 64 -3.39 -2.32 5.16
N PHE A 65 -2.24 -1.67 5.12
CA PHE A 65 -1.08 -2.20 4.41
C PHE A 65 -0.68 -3.57 4.99
N VAL A 66 -0.64 -3.67 6.33
CA VAL A 66 -0.30 -4.94 6.99
C VAL A 66 -1.34 -6.01 6.67
N GLY A 67 -2.62 -5.67 6.71
CA GLY A 67 -3.67 -6.61 6.35
C GLY A 67 -3.57 -7.09 4.91
N ALA A 68 -3.24 -6.17 4.00
CA ALA A 68 -3.02 -6.52 2.60
C ALA A 68 -1.84 -7.48 2.45
N LEU A 69 -0.77 -7.23 3.20
CA LEU A 69 0.40 -8.11 3.16
C LEU A 69 0.05 -9.51 3.63
N LYS A 70 -0.75 -9.63 4.69
CA LYS A 70 -1.16 -10.95 5.18
C LYS A 70 -1.94 -11.71 4.12
N LYS A 71 -2.83 -11.02 3.41
CA LYS A 71 -3.58 -11.66 2.32
C LYS A 71 -2.65 -12.09 1.19
N ALA A 72 -1.71 -11.24 0.81
CA ALA A 72 -0.76 -11.58 -0.25
C ALA A 72 0.07 -12.80 0.12
N LYS A 73 0.53 -12.87 1.37
CA LYS A 73 1.33 -13.99 1.85
C LYS A 73 0.55 -15.30 1.82
N GLN A 74 -0.75 -15.26 2.06
CA GLN A 74 -1.59 -16.46 1.97
C GLN A 74 -1.58 -17.04 0.56
N ASN A 75 -1.35 -16.20 -0.44
CA ASN A 75 -1.25 -16.62 -1.84
C ASN A 75 0.19 -16.85 -2.27
N GLY A 76 1.14 -16.80 -1.34
CA GLY A 76 2.55 -16.95 -1.67
C GLY A 76 3.13 -15.75 -2.40
N LYS A 77 2.53 -14.58 -2.23
CA LYS A 77 2.95 -13.37 -2.95
C LYS A 77 3.50 -12.33 -1.99
N SER A 78 4.16 -11.34 -2.54
CA SER A 78 4.84 -10.28 -1.79
C SER A 78 4.26 -8.92 -2.13
N ILE A 79 4.50 -7.95 -1.25
CA ILE A 79 4.15 -6.56 -1.50
C ILE A 79 5.43 -5.74 -1.50
N TYR A 80 5.65 -5.05 -2.60
CA TYR A 80 6.74 -4.11 -2.78
C TYR A 80 6.20 -2.70 -2.58
N ILE A 81 6.95 -1.86 -1.89
CA ILE A 81 6.58 -0.46 -1.70
C ILE A 81 7.69 0.39 -2.26
N SER A 82 7.34 1.32 -3.14
CA SER A 82 8.31 2.17 -3.81
C SER A 82 8.01 3.63 -3.58
N GLU A 83 9.06 4.44 -3.68
CA GLU A 83 9.00 5.90 -3.71
C GLU A 83 8.38 6.52 -2.46
N LEU A 84 8.67 5.95 -1.30
CA LEU A 84 8.21 6.54 -0.04
C LEU A 84 8.87 7.90 0.19
N LYS A 85 8.05 8.89 0.57
CA LYS A 85 8.58 10.16 1.04
C LYS A 85 9.28 9.96 2.38
N GLU A 86 10.25 10.81 2.68
CA GLU A 86 11.09 10.66 3.88
C GLU A 86 10.27 10.52 5.17
N ASN A 87 9.26 11.37 5.33
CA ASN A 87 8.47 11.35 6.55
C ASN A 87 7.68 10.06 6.71
N ILE A 88 7.22 9.48 5.60
CA ILE A 88 6.47 8.23 5.63
C ILE A 88 7.43 7.06 5.80
N LYS A 89 8.59 7.13 5.16
CA LYS A 89 9.61 6.11 5.32
C LYS A 89 10.04 5.99 6.79
N LYS A 90 10.19 7.12 7.47
CA LYS A 90 10.52 7.11 8.90
C LYS A 90 9.43 6.39 9.70
N LEU A 91 8.17 6.59 9.33
CA LEU A 91 7.07 5.92 10.01
C LEU A 91 7.17 4.41 9.86
N PHE A 92 7.47 3.94 8.65
CA PHE A 92 7.69 2.51 8.42
C PHE A 92 8.84 1.99 9.26
N MET A 93 9.92 2.76 9.37
CA MET A 93 11.09 2.34 10.14
C MET A 93 10.80 2.30 11.63
N ILE A 94 10.13 3.32 12.15
CA ILE A 94 9.80 3.39 13.58
C ILE A 94 8.89 2.24 14.01
N THR A 95 7.97 1.87 13.14
CA THR A 95 7.00 0.79 13.42
C THR A 95 7.55 -0.59 13.09
N GLY A 96 8.73 -0.67 12.46
CA GLY A 96 9.30 -1.94 12.04
C GLY A 96 8.68 -2.51 10.78
N LEU A 97 7.78 -1.78 10.14
CA LEU A 97 7.10 -2.26 8.94
C LEU A 97 8.04 -2.35 7.75
N ASP A 98 9.13 -1.59 7.76
CA ASP A 98 10.14 -1.68 6.72
C ASP A 98 10.76 -3.08 6.62
N LYS A 99 10.63 -3.88 7.66
CA LYS A 99 11.15 -5.25 7.66
C LYS A 99 10.15 -6.26 7.13
N LEU A 100 8.88 -5.89 7.03
CA LEU A 100 7.82 -6.78 6.57
C LEU A 100 7.58 -6.65 5.06
N PHE A 101 7.75 -5.46 4.53
CA PHE A 101 7.56 -5.18 3.10
C PHE A 101 8.90 -5.14 2.40
N ILE A 102 8.88 -5.30 1.09
CA ILE A 102 10.07 -5.10 0.28
C ILE A 102 10.08 -3.63 -0.13
N ILE A 103 10.93 -2.85 0.51
CA ILE A 103 11.00 -1.41 0.26
C ILE A 103 11.98 -1.15 -0.86
N GLU A 104 11.53 -0.48 -1.92
CA GLU A 104 12.37 -0.09 -3.05
C GLU A 104 12.65 1.40 -2.97
N GLU A 105 13.90 1.76 -3.18
CA GLU A 105 14.32 3.17 -3.16
C GLU A 105 13.97 3.89 -4.44
#